data_19567b4d81aface8362058d537f9a2d3
#
_entry.id   19567b4d81aface8362058d537f9a2d3
#
_cell.length_a   1.000
_cell.length_b   1.000
_cell.length_c   1.000
_cell.angle_alpha   90.00
_cell.angle_beta   90.00
_cell.angle_gamma   90.00
#
_symmetry.space_group_name_H-M   'P 1'
#
loop_
_entity.id
_entity.type
_entity.pdbx_description
1 polymer ?
#
loop_
_entity_poly.entity_id
_entity_poly.type
_entity_poly.pdbx_seq_one_letter_code
_entity_poly.pdbx_strand_id
1 'polypeptide(L)'
;MNLGNTISGIDIQPSFKLWWNKYHIKVVIKGNWLIHDAMVMKDVYAFQNLHCWDTMKFAWNKNFTTYFADSKVAKQFIKKFKDDVLSVEGVRSQKEYDVIISGTKILRRQLFFNKYRYVTYKYWPNDVWVKKVNKLNMNAKVSHAGDYWKSTVYLGSKKDVAKMQLATGGSEEIYKVVTLEEI
;
A
#
# COMPACT_ATOMS: atom_id res chain seq x y z
N MET A 1 -4.75 -1.75 16.30
CA MET A 1 -4.80 -2.84 15.30
C MET A 1 -3.60 -3.76 15.51
N ASN A 2 -3.78 -5.04 15.60
CA ASN A 2 -2.67 -5.99 15.65
C ASN A 2 -3.11 -7.30 14.98
N LEU A 3 -2.68 -7.52 13.74
CA LEU A 3 -2.88 -8.78 13.03
C LEU A 3 -1.78 -9.78 13.32
N GLY A 4 -0.59 -9.30 13.74
CA GLY A 4 0.61 -10.11 13.80
C GLY A 4 1.10 -10.49 12.38
N ASN A 5 2.00 -11.47 12.34
CA ASN A 5 2.57 -11.94 11.08
C ASN A 5 1.80 -13.12 10.46
N THR A 6 0.94 -13.78 11.24
CA THR A 6 0.15 -14.94 10.79
C THR A 6 -1.29 -14.88 11.28
N ILE A 7 -2.22 -15.42 10.51
CA ILE A 7 -3.60 -15.71 10.92
C ILE A 7 -3.92 -17.15 10.55
N SER A 8 -4.33 -17.95 11.56
CA SER A 8 -4.68 -19.37 11.36
C SER A 8 -3.58 -20.20 10.67
N GLY A 9 -2.30 -19.82 10.90
CA GLY A 9 -1.15 -20.46 10.27
C GLY A 9 -0.83 -19.97 8.85
N ILE A 10 -1.52 -18.93 8.35
CA ILE A 10 -1.26 -18.33 7.06
C ILE A 10 -0.46 -17.03 7.26
N ASP A 11 0.67 -16.90 6.57
CA ASP A 11 1.52 -15.72 6.61
C ASP A 11 0.84 -14.50 6.00
N ILE A 12 0.89 -13.37 6.72
CA ILE A 12 0.37 -12.10 6.25
C ILE A 12 1.48 -11.33 5.52
N GLN A 13 1.32 -11.13 4.24
CA GLN A 13 2.18 -10.24 3.49
C GLN A 13 1.90 -8.78 3.87
N PRO A 14 2.94 -7.95 4.11
CA PRO A 14 2.74 -6.56 4.49
C PRO A 14 2.08 -5.76 3.37
N SER A 15 1.04 -5.02 3.69
CA SER A 15 0.46 -4.02 2.81
C SER A 15 1.09 -2.66 3.07
N PHE A 16 1.34 -1.91 1.99
CA PHE A 16 1.91 -0.57 2.03
C PHE A 16 0.87 0.51 1.75
N LYS A 17 -0.40 0.16 1.70
CA LYS A 17 -1.53 1.05 1.42
C LYS A 17 -2.82 0.55 2.04
N LEU A 18 -3.80 1.45 2.13
CA LEU A 18 -5.20 1.08 2.33
C LEU A 18 -5.90 0.97 0.98
N TRP A 19 -6.75 -0.06 0.81
CA TRP A 19 -7.62 -0.15 -0.37
C TRP A 19 -8.84 0.76 -0.15
N TRP A 20 -9.12 1.60 -1.15
CA TRP A 20 -10.17 2.64 -1.09
C TRP A 20 -10.10 3.51 0.17
N ASN A 21 -8.87 3.77 0.68
CA ASN A 21 -8.62 4.54 1.90
C ASN A 21 -9.32 4.03 3.17
N LYS A 22 -9.83 2.81 3.16
CA LYS A 22 -10.61 2.23 4.25
C LYS A 22 -10.15 0.84 4.66
N TYR A 23 -9.97 -0.05 3.68
CA TYR A 23 -9.71 -1.46 3.95
C TYR A 23 -8.23 -1.71 4.12
N HIS A 24 -7.86 -2.37 5.22
CA HIS A 24 -6.46 -2.61 5.57
C HIS A 24 -6.03 -4.07 5.48
N ILE A 25 -6.98 -4.98 5.15
CA ILE A 25 -6.72 -6.40 4.93
C ILE A 25 -7.36 -6.82 3.61
N LYS A 26 -6.60 -7.57 2.81
CA LYS A 26 -7.04 -8.19 1.57
C LYS A 26 -6.80 -9.68 1.68
N VAL A 27 -7.81 -10.47 1.42
CA VAL A 27 -7.78 -11.94 1.38
C VAL A 27 -8.13 -12.38 -0.03
N VAL A 28 -7.28 -13.22 -0.60
CA VAL A 28 -7.54 -13.84 -1.90
C VAL A 28 -7.87 -15.31 -1.66
N ILE A 29 -9.03 -15.74 -2.12
CA ILE A 29 -9.49 -17.13 -2.07
C ILE A 29 -9.43 -17.72 -3.48
N LYS A 30 -9.11 -19.00 -3.55
CA LYS A 30 -9.11 -19.77 -4.79
C LYS A 30 -10.48 -19.70 -5.47
N GLY A 31 -10.52 -19.20 -6.68
CA GLY A 31 -11.69 -19.22 -7.56
C GLY A 31 -11.48 -20.22 -8.67
N ASN A 32 -12.49 -21.04 -8.96
CA ASN A 32 -12.45 -21.93 -10.09
C ASN A 32 -13.86 -21.96 -10.72
N TRP A 33 -13.99 -21.68 -11.99
CA TRP A 33 -15.28 -21.42 -12.69
C TRP A 33 -16.24 -22.63 -12.77
N LEU A 34 -15.95 -23.73 -12.07
CA LEU A 34 -16.75 -24.93 -12.04
C LEU A 34 -17.69 -24.97 -10.81
N ILE A 35 -18.57 -25.94 -10.71
CA ILE A 35 -19.66 -26.10 -9.71
C ILE A 35 -19.24 -25.86 -8.25
N HIS A 36 -17.97 -26.15 -7.89
CA HIS A 36 -17.42 -25.90 -6.56
C HIS A 36 -17.47 -24.40 -6.17
N ASP A 37 -17.36 -23.49 -7.13
CA ASP A 37 -17.31 -22.04 -6.90
C ASP A 37 -18.67 -21.45 -6.52
N ALA A 38 -19.76 -22.03 -7.00
CA ALA A 38 -21.10 -21.60 -6.62
C ALA A 38 -21.35 -21.79 -5.12
N MET A 39 -20.81 -22.86 -4.53
CA MET A 39 -20.92 -23.14 -3.09
C MET A 39 -20.04 -22.17 -2.28
N VAL A 40 -18.77 -22.00 -2.66
CA VAL A 40 -17.87 -21.05 -2.00
C VAL A 40 -18.39 -19.62 -2.11
N MET A 41 -18.92 -19.24 -3.29
CA MET A 41 -19.57 -17.94 -3.49
C MET A 41 -20.76 -17.74 -2.57
N LYS A 42 -21.66 -18.72 -2.51
CA LYS A 42 -22.83 -18.67 -1.62
C LYS A 42 -22.41 -18.47 -0.16
N ASP A 43 -21.38 -19.17 0.28
CA ASP A 43 -20.86 -19.07 1.64
C ASP A 43 -20.15 -17.73 1.90
N VAL A 44 -19.43 -17.19 0.91
CA VAL A 44 -18.82 -15.84 0.99
C VAL A 44 -19.91 -14.76 1.07
N TYR A 45 -20.95 -14.83 0.24
CA TYR A 45 -22.08 -13.91 0.31
C TYR A 45 -22.85 -14.04 1.64
N ALA A 46 -23.08 -15.26 2.12
CA ALA A 46 -23.71 -15.48 3.42
C ALA A 46 -22.86 -14.88 4.56
N PHE A 47 -21.55 -15.04 4.51
CA PHE A 47 -20.65 -14.42 5.48
C PHE A 47 -20.69 -12.89 5.39
N GLN A 48 -20.71 -12.32 4.17
CA GLN A 48 -20.79 -10.88 3.95
C GLN A 48 -22.09 -10.29 4.49
N ASN A 49 -23.22 -10.97 4.27
CA ASN A 49 -24.52 -10.54 4.78
C ASN A 49 -24.60 -10.53 6.31
N LEU A 50 -23.87 -11.43 6.98
CA LEU A 50 -23.80 -11.49 8.45
C LEU A 50 -22.93 -10.39 9.07
N HIS A 51 -21.94 -9.86 8.34
CA HIS A 51 -20.91 -8.97 8.88
C HIS A 51 -20.95 -7.52 8.37
N CYS A 52 -22.06 -7.12 7.72
CA CYS A 52 -22.28 -5.78 7.15
C CYS A 52 -21.33 -5.36 6.02
N TRP A 53 -21.89 -4.80 4.98
CA TRP A 53 -21.20 -4.30 3.78
C TRP A 53 -20.15 -3.22 4.05
N ASP A 54 -20.26 -2.50 5.18
CA ASP A 54 -19.33 -1.43 5.54
C ASP A 54 -17.98 -1.92 6.04
N THR A 55 -17.90 -3.14 6.54
CA THR A 55 -16.66 -3.71 7.08
C THR A 55 -15.93 -4.57 6.06
N MET A 56 -16.57 -4.88 4.93
CA MET A 56 -16.09 -5.82 3.95
C MET A 56 -16.47 -5.39 2.53
N LYS A 57 -15.53 -5.46 1.58
CA LYS A 57 -15.77 -5.25 0.16
C LYS A 57 -15.25 -6.45 -0.64
N PHE A 58 -15.99 -6.79 -1.66
CA PHE A 58 -15.68 -7.89 -2.55
C PHE A 58 -15.31 -7.39 -3.94
N ALA A 59 -14.30 -7.97 -4.56
CA ALA A 59 -13.93 -7.72 -5.94
C ALA A 59 -13.72 -9.05 -6.66
N TRP A 60 -14.26 -9.13 -7.88
CA TRP A 60 -14.20 -10.31 -8.68
C TRP A 60 -13.10 -10.21 -9.73
N ASN A 61 -12.19 -11.18 -9.70
CA ASN A 61 -11.18 -11.43 -10.71
C ASN A 61 -11.11 -12.96 -10.93
N LYS A 62 -10.02 -13.47 -11.51
CA LYS A 62 -9.76 -14.91 -11.65
C LYS A 62 -9.90 -15.67 -10.31
N ASN A 63 -9.63 -15.00 -9.19
CA ASN A 63 -9.83 -15.49 -7.82
C ASN A 63 -10.76 -14.53 -7.07
N PHE A 64 -11.39 -14.99 -5.99
CA PHE A 64 -12.20 -14.13 -5.13
C PHE A 64 -11.31 -13.28 -4.24
N THR A 65 -11.47 -11.98 -4.31
CA THR A 65 -10.72 -11.05 -3.48
C THR A 65 -11.67 -10.30 -2.55
N THR A 66 -11.43 -10.42 -1.26
CA THR A 66 -12.21 -9.78 -0.21
C THR A 66 -11.34 -8.81 0.57
N TYR A 67 -11.89 -7.64 0.87
CA TYR A 67 -11.21 -6.57 1.60
C TYR A 67 -11.94 -6.30 2.90
N PHE A 68 -11.20 -6.13 3.99
CA PHE A 68 -11.74 -5.95 5.34
C PHE A 68 -11.22 -4.67 5.98
N ALA A 69 -12.14 -3.92 6.58
CA ALA A 69 -11.84 -2.80 7.46
C ALA A 69 -11.77 -3.21 8.93
N ASP A 70 -12.24 -4.42 9.28
CA ASP A 70 -12.20 -4.98 10.63
C ASP A 70 -11.35 -6.26 10.67
N SER A 71 -10.34 -6.23 11.53
CA SER A 71 -9.41 -7.36 11.69
C SER A 71 -10.04 -8.58 12.38
N LYS A 72 -11.09 -8.41 13.20
CA LYS A 72 -11.81 -9.52 13.80
C LYS A 72 -12.62 -10.27 12.75
N VAL A 73 -13.33 -9.53 11.90
CA VAL A 73 -14.10 -10.10 10.78
C VAL A 73 -13.17 -10.80 9.80
N ALA A 74 -12.03 -10.20 9.47
CA ALA A 74 -11.03 -10.83 8.61
C ALA A 74 -10.50 -12.16 9.20
N LYS A 75 -10.22 -12.21 10.51
CA LYS A 75 -9.78 -13.43 11.19
C LYS A 75 -10.83 -14.54 11.13
N GLN A 76 -12.10 -14.19 11.35
CA GLN A 76 -13.20 -15.15 11.25
C GLN A 76 -13.35 -15.70 9.83
N PHE A 77 -13.25 -14.80 8.82
CA PHE A 77 -13.30 -15.17 7.41
C PHE A 77 -12.15 -16.12 7.03
N ILE A 78 -10.91 -15.76 7.38
CA ILE A 78 -9.73 -16.59 7.08
C ILE A 78 -9.85 -17.95 7.78
N LYS A 79 -10.35 -18.00 9.01
CA LYS A 79 -10.57 -19.27 9.73
C LYS A 79 -11.61 -20.15 9.04
N LYS A 80 -12.72 -19.54 8.56
CA LYS A 80 -13.80 -20.27 7.88
C LYS A 80 -13.37 -20.84 6.54
N PHE A 81 -12.60 -20.08 5.76
CA PHE A 81 -12.18 -20.43 4.41
C PHE A 81 -10.71 -20.84 4.32
N LYS A 82 -10.13 -21.34 5.40
CA LYS A 82 -8.69 -21.58 5.54
C LYS A 82 -8.08 -22.37 4.39
N ASP A 83 -8.76 -23.41 3.94
CA ASP A 83 -8.25 -24.35 2.92
C ASP A 83 -8.31 -23.76 1.50
N ASP A 84 -9.11 -22.71 1.29
CA ASP A 84 -9.25 -22.00 0.03
C ASP A 84 -8.44 -20.71 -0.04
N VAL A 85 -7.85 -20.26 1.08
CA VAL A 85 -7.06 -19.01 1.11
C VAL A 85 -5.75 -19.18 0.35
N LEU A 86 -5.56 -18.38 -0.70
CA LEU A 86 -4.34 -18.32 -1.48
C LEU A 86 -3.32 -17.34 -0.91
N SER A 87 -3.78 -16.19 -0.44
CA SER A 87 -2.92 -15.18 0.16
C SER A 87 -3.68 -14.24 1.06
N VAL A 88 -2.98 -13.72 2.06
CA VAL A 88 -3.43 -12.64 2.92
C VAL A 88 -2.41 -11.51 2.84
N GLU A 89 -2.89 -10.30 2.56
CA GLU A 89 -2.09 -9.09 2.52
C GLU A 89 -2.72 -8.08 3.48
N GLY A 90 -1.93 -7.44 4.33
CA GLY A 90 -2.53 -6.54 5.31
C GLY A 90 -1.57 -5.65 6.07
N VAL A 91 -2.14 -4.64 6.69
CA VAL A 91 -1.45 -3.78 7.66
C VAL A 91 -1.39 -4.55 8.98
N ARG A 92 -0.21 -4.93 9.42
CA ARG A 92 0.01 -5.90 10.50
C ARG A 92 -0.02 -5.30 11.90
N SER A 93 0.30 -4.00 12.01
CA SER A 93 0.40 -3.31 13.30
C SER A 93 -0.23 -1.91 13.26
N GLN A 94 -0.50 -1.34 14.44
CA GLN A 94 -0.95 0.04 14.57
C GLN A 94 0.09 1.02 14.03
N LYS A 95 1.38 0.76 14.25
CA LYS A 95 2.46 1.61 13.74
C LYS A 95 2.48 1.66 12.20
N GLU A 96 2.32 0.51 11.53
CA GLU A 96 2.18 0.47 10.06
C GLU A 96 0.98 1.30 9.60
N TYR A 97 -0.17 1.13 10.26
CA TYR A 97 -1.39 1.87 9.96
C TYR A 97 -1.19 3.38 10.09
N ASP A 98 -0.60 3.83 11.20
CA ASP A 98 -0.36 5.26 11.48
C ASP A 98 0.57 5.89 10.43
N VAL A 99 1.56 5.15 9.94
CA VAL A 99 2.41 5.60 8.83
C VAL A 99 1.60 5.78 7.56
N ILE A 100 0.76 4.81 7.21
CA ILE A 100 -0.02 4.83 5.95
C ILE A 100 -1.03 5.97 5.95
N ILE A 101 -1.73 6.22 7.07
CA ILE A 101 -2.75 7.27 7.16
C ILE A 101 -2.17 8.67 7.37
N SER A 102 -0.89 8.81 7.67
CA SER A 102 -0.27 10.10 7.98
C SER A 102 -0.37 11.14 6.86
N GLY A 103 -0.59 10.71 5.62
CA GLY A 103 -0.60 11.56 4.43
C GLY A 103 0.76 12.17 4.04
N THR A 104 1.76 12.07 4.91
CA THR A 104 3.12 12.65 4.71
C THR A 104 4.23 11.60 4.67
N LYS A 105 3.87 10.33 4.86
CA LYS A 105 4.81 9.21 4.88
C LYS A 105 4.35 8.12 3.91
N ILE A 106 5.32 7.37 3.41
CA ILE A 106 5.09 6.21 2.56
C ILE A 106 5.76 5.01 3.22
N LEU A 107 4.97 4.01 3.58
CA LEU A 107 5.50 2.75 4.10
C LEU A 107 6.06 1.90 2.96
N ARG A 108 7.25 1.34 3.13
CA ARG A 108 7.89 0.44 2.17
C ARG A 108 8.70 -0.66 2.86
N ARG A 109 9.02 -1.72 2.11
CA ARG A 109 9.94 -2.76 2.58
C ARG A 109 11.36 -2.23 2.72
N GLN A 110 11.79 -1.37 1.78
CA GLN A 110 13.13 -0.76 1.76
C GLN A 110 13.09 0.64 1.15
N LEU A 111 14.13 1.43 1.36
CA LEU A 111 14.28 2.75 0.75
C LEU A 111 14.30 2.67 -0.78
N PHE A 112 13.87 3.73 -1.46
CA PHE A 112 13.99 3.81 -2.91
C PHE A 112 15.46 3.71 -3.34
N PHE A 113 15.77 2.78 -4.23
CA PHE A 113 17.14 2.48 -4.69
C PHE A 113 18.12 2.24 -3.52
N ASN A 114 17.65 1.70 -2.39
CA ASN A 114 18.39 1.49 -1.14
C ASN A 114 19.06 2.75 -0.56
N LYS A 115 18.66 3.94 -0.99
CA LYS A 115 19.36 5.19 -0.67
C LYS A 115 18.43 6.36 -0.35
N TYR A 116 17.35 6.54 -1.11
CA TYR A 116 16.57 7.76 -1.04
C TYR A 116 15.42 7.65 -0.04
N ARG A 117 15.40 8.61 0.90
CA ARG A 117 14.45 8.63 2.03
C ARG A 117 13.23 9.49 1.78
N TYR A 118 13.26 10.35 0.79
CA TYR A 118 12.15 11.24 0.46
C TYR A 118 11.79 11.13 -1.02
N VAL A 119 10.53 11.37 -1.33
CA VAL A 119 10.02 11.33 -2.71
C VAL A 119 8.96 12.40 -2.91
N THR A 120 8.95 13.00 -4.09
CA THR A 120 7.86 13.85 -4.58
C THR A 120 7.48 13.45 -6.00
N TYR A 121 6.19 13.56 -6.32
CA TYR A 121 5.63 13.25 -7.64
C TYR A 121 5.24 14.54 -8.35
N LYS A 122 5.68 14.72 -9.62
CA LYS A 122 5.50 15.96 -10.36
C LYS A 122 4.96 15.76 -11.75
N TYR A 123 4.18 16.75 -12.20
CA TYR A 123 3.65 16.86 -13.56
C TYR A 123 4.54 17.79 -14.43
N TRP A 124 5.84 17.52 -14.47
CA TRP A 124 6.77 18.31 -15.25
C TRP A 124 7.73 17.40 -16.02
N PRO A 125 8.19 17.80 -17.22
CA PRO A 125 9.15 17.01 -17.98
C PRO A 125 10.40 16.70 -17.18
N ASN A 126 10.93 15.51 -17.38
CA ASN A 126 12.06 14.95 -16.65
C ASN A 126 13.32 15.84 -16.72
N ASP A 127 13.58 16.43 -17.89
CA ASP A 127 14.74 17.28 -18.15
C ASP A 127 14.75 18.56 -17.31
N VAL A 128 13.59 19.13 -17.02
CA VAL A 128 13.44 20.30 -16.15
C VAL A 128 13.89 19.97 -14.74
N TRP A 129 13.50 18.81 -14.22
CA TRP A 129 13.88 18.38 -12.88
C TRP A 129 15.36 17.98 -12.79
N VAL A 130 15.89 17.31 -13.81
CA VAL A 130 17.32 16.99 -13.90
C VAL A 130 18.17 18.26 -13.87
N LYS A 131 17.79 19.29 -14.63
CA LYS A 131 18.48 20.59 -14.62
C LYS A 131 18.43 21.26 -13.23
N LYS A 132 17.26 21.26 -12.56
CA LYS A 132 17.11 21.82 -11.21
C LYS A 132 17.94 21.07 -10.17
N VAL A 133 17.86 19.73 -10.17
CA VAL A 133 18.64 18.87 -9.26
C VAL A 133 20.12 19.13 -9.39
N ASN A 134 20.64 19.20 -10.61
CA ASN A 134 22.06 19.46 -10.89
C ASN A 134 22.47 20.89 -10.49
N LYS A 135 21.66 21.89 -10.84
CA LYS A 135 21.93 23.31 -10.49
C LYS A 135 22.03 23.51 -8.97
N LEU A 136 21.22 22.80 -8.19
CA LEU A 136 21.19 22.91 -6.72
C LEU A 136 22.15 21.94 -6.02
N ASN A 137 22.88 21.15 -6.79
CA ASN A 137 23.76 20.11 -6.27
C ASN A 137 23.06 19.27 -5.18
N MET A 138 21.93 18.67 -5.53
CA MET A 138 21.14 17.81 -4.63
C MET A 138 21.56 16.35 -4.79
N ASN A 139 21.62 15.63 -3.65
CA ASN A 139 21.67 14.18 -3.69
C ASN A 139 20.28 13.64 -4.03
N ALA A 140 19.98 13.62 -5.31
CA ALA A 140 18.66 13.25 -5.80
C ALA A 140 18.75 12.40 -7.06
N LYS A 141 17.65 11.68 -7.34
CA LYS A 141 17.45 10.93 -8.59
C LYS A 141 16.11 11.34 -9.18
N VAL A 142 16.09 11.67 -10.44
CA VAL A 142 14.86 11.90 -11.21
C VAL A 142 14.57 10.66 -12.02
N SER A 143 13.33 10.18 -11.95
CA SER A 143 12.88 9.00 -12.70
C SER A 143 11.60 9.32 -13.46
N HIS A 144 11.50 8.75 -14.65
CA HIS A 144 10.33 8.84 -15.50
C HIS A 144 9.23 7.87 -15.01
N ALA A 145 8.01 8.33 -14.93
CA ALA A 145 6.87 7.51 -14.45
C ALA A 145 6.04 6.90 -15.59
N GLY A 146 6.67 6.60 -16.75
CA GLY A 146 5.98 6.04 -17.91
C GLY A 146 5.12 7.04 -18.70
N ASP A 147 4.88 8.24 -18.18
CA ASP A 147 4.16 9.34 -18.81
C ASP A 147 5.14 10.53 -18.93
N TYR A 148 5.30 11.08 -20.10
CA TYR A 148 6.24 12.19 -20.39
C TYR A 148 6.08 13.37 -19.43
N TRP A 149 4.86 13.62 -18.95
CA TRP A 149 4.53 14.72 -18.06
C TRP A 149 4.65 14.40 -16.56
N LYS A 150 4.97 13.15 -16.18
CA LYS A 150 5.10 12.75 -14.78
C LYS A 150 6.55 12.38 -14.44
N SER A 151 7.13 13.12 -13.55
CA SER A 151 8.45 12.83 -12.99
C SER A 151 8.34 12.49 -11.52
N THR A 152 9.14 11.52 -11.07
CA THR A 152 9.35 11.22 -9.66
C THR A 152 10.74 11.66 -9.27
N VAL A 153 10.83 12.50 -8.25
CA VAL A 153 12.12 12.97 -7.71
C VAL A 153 12.35 12.32 -6.35
N TYR A 154 13.42 11.58 -6.24
CA TYR A 154 13.88 10.93 -5.01
C TYR A 154 14.98 11.76 -4.38
N LEU A 155 14.90 12.05 -3.08
CA LEU A 155 15.82 12.92 -2.36
C LEU A 155 16.49 12.14 -1.22
N GLY A 156 17.80 12.37 -1.04
CA GLY A 156 18.59 11.60 -0.08
C GLY A 156 18.44 12.09 1.36
N SER A 157 18.30 13.40 1.57
CA SER A 157 18.38 14.01 2.89
C SER A 157 17.35 15.13 3.13
N LYS A 158 17.17 15.52 4.39
CA LYS A 158 16.42 16.73 4.76
C LYS A 158 16.98 18.00 4.12
N LYS A 159 18.29 18.08 3.91
CA LYS A 159 18.93 19.21 3.23
C LYS A 159 18.48 19.30 1.77
N ASP A 160 18.35 18.15 1.09
CA ASP A 160 17.86 18.11 -0.30
C ASP A 160 16.37 18.47 -0.36
N VAL A 161 15.58 18.06 0.64
CA VAL A 161 14.17 18.48 0.81
C VAL A 161 14.08 20.00 0.92
N ALA A 162 14.87 20.61 1.79
CA ALA A 162 14.88 22.08 1.97
C ALA A 162 15.26 22.82 0.67
N LYS A 163 16.29 22.33 -0.05
CA LYS A 163 16.68 22.87 -1.36
C LYS A 163 15.54 22.77 -2.38
N MET A 164 14.85 21.62 -2.42
CA MET A 164 13.70 21.41 -3.30
C MET A 164 12.59 22.39 -2.98
N GLN A 165 12.21 22.52 -1.70
CA GLN A 165 11.16 23.44 -1.25
C GLN A 165 11.48 24.89 -1.60
N LEU A 166 12.72 25.35 -1.38
CA LEU A 166 13.16 26.70 -1.79
C LEU A 166 13.06 26.89 -3.30
N ALA A 167 13.47 25.91 -4.09
CA ALA A 167 13.42 25.99 -5.57
C ALA A 167 12.01 26.00 -6.16
N THR A 168 11.01 25.59 -5.38
CA THR A 168 9.62 25.41 -5.83
C THR A 168 8.64 26.32 -5.07
N GLY A 169 9.15 27.20 -4.22
CA GLY A 169 8.30 28.10 -3.41
C GLY A 169 7.49 27.37 -2.32
N GLY A 170 7.94 26.18 -1.89
CA GLY A 170 7.29 25.40 -0.83
C GLY A 170 6.00 24.68 -1.23
N SER A 171 5.60 24.73 -2.50
CA SER A 171 4.32 24.15 -2.98
C SER A 171 4.36 22.63 -3.15
N GLU A 172 5.46 21.99 -2.81
CA GLU A 172 5.69 20.57 -3.11
C GLU A 172 5.29 19.65 -1.97
N GLU A 173 4.44 18.67 -2.26
CA GLU A 173 4.19 17.56 -1.36
C GLU A 173 5.39 16.60 -1.40
N ILE A 174 6.12 16.52 -0.30
CA ILE A 174 7.28 15.65 -0.14
C ILE A 174 6.98 14.60 0.92
N TYR A 175 6.99 13.35 0.50
CA TYR A 175 6.71 12.20 1.36
C TYR A 175 7.99 11.61 1.93
N LYS A 176 8.01 11.36 3.23
CA LYS A 176 9.09 10.61 3.89
C LYS A 176 8.86 9.11 3.73
N VAL A 177 9.85 8.38 3.26
CA VAL A 177 9.83 6.91 3.24
C VAL A 177 10.16 6.39 4.63
N VAL A 178 9.33 5.48 5.13
CA VAL A 178 9.52 4.72 6.37
C VAL A 178 9.60 3.25 5.98
N THR A 179 10.64 2.55 6.43
CA THR A 179 10.79 1.13 6.15
C THR A 179 10.16 0.27 7.24
N LEU A 180 9.86 -1.00 6.92
CA LEU A 180 9.31 -1.94 7.90
C LEU A 180 10.26 -2.20 9.07
N GLU A 181 11.56 -2.02 8.87
CA GLU A 181 12.58 -2.18 9.91
C GLU A 181 12.61 -1.02 10.91
N GLU A 182 12.03 0.15 10.53
CA GLU A 182 12.00 1.36 11.37
C GLU A 182 10.78 1.42 12.28
N ILE A 183 9.83 0.49 12.17
CA ILE A 183 8.57 0.47 12.92
C ILE A 183 8.37 -0.83 13.69
#